data_d9c28dcea39d1a99388dc3bd428d1d7d
#
_entry.id   d9c28dcea39d1a99388dc3bd428d1d7d
#
_cell.length_a   1.000
_cell.length_b   1.000
_cell.length_c   1.000
_cell.angle_alpha   90.00
_cell.angle_beta   90.00
_cell.angle_gamma   90.00
#
_symmetry.space_group_name_H-M   'P 1'
#
loop_
_entity.id
_entity.type
_entity.pdbx_description
1 polymer ?
#
loop_
_entity_poly.entity_id
_entity_poly.type
_entity_poly.pdbx_seq_one_letter_code
_entity_poly.pdbx_strand_id
1 'polypeptide(L)'
;MSLKIKLASGEVALMVNPNHPSPSLTEFIALQGFDAIFIDCEHGMAGPERVQDMCRAARVAGIDTIVRPEANHDWLITRYLDAGAKGMMVPMIETAEQAQQLVDTVEYALGAKAEAITKIIMIESLKGINNLPELLAVKGIDIFFIGPADLAKSLGMPGKKFHPDVKKYVFEAARLIVNSGRYAGTSVNKDIAQEYVDAGFRFIYEHANAMFASGAKEFQQSFALMKTGG
;
A
#
# COMPACT_ATOMS: atom_id res chain seq x y z
N MET A 1 4.17 -15.79 6.70
CA MET A 1 4.28 -16.05 5.22
C MET A 1 4.67 -14.73 4.58
N SER A 2 5.58 -14.68 3.60
CA SER A 2 5.89 -13.41 2.95
C SER A 2 4.74 -12.95 2.07
N LEU A 3 4.61 -11.63 1.89
CA LEU A 3 3.60 -10.98 1.04
C LEU A 3 3.55 -11.59 -0.37
N LYS A 4 4.72 -11.80 -0.99
CA LYS A 4 4.82 -12.39 -2.34
C LYS A 4 4.27 -13.82 -2.40
N ILE A 5 4.52 -14.64 -1.39
CA ILE A 5 4.00 -16.02 -1.34
C ILE A 5 2.49 -16.00 -1.23
N LYS A 6 1.93 -15.13 -0.39
CA LYS A 6 0.48 -15.01 -0.22
C LYS A 6 -0.21 -14.55 -1.51
N LEU A 7 0.34 -13.56 -2.18
CA LEU A 7 -0.18 -13.12 -3.48
C LEU A 7 -0.10 -14.23 -4.54
N ALA A 8 0.99 -14.99 -4.56
CA ALA A 8 1.17 -16.10 -5.51
C ALA A 8 0.19 -17.26 -5.27
N SER A 9 -0.31 -17.44 -4.05
CA SER A 9 -1.39 -18.41 -3.74
C SER A 9 -2.79 -17.91 -4.14
N GLY A 10 -2.91 -16.68 -4.65
CA GLY A 10 -4.19 -16.05 -5.03
C GLY A 10 -4.96 -15.44 -3.86
N GLU A 11 -4.39 -15.45 -2.68
CA GLU A 11 -5.00 -14.87 -1.48
C GLU A 11 -4.92 -13.34 -1.49
N VAL A 12 -5.82 -12.71 -0.73
CA VAL A 12 -5.78 -11.26 -0.51
C VAL A 12 -4.78 -10.93 0.59
N ALA A 13 -3.81 -10.11 0.27
CA ALA A 13 -2.84 -9.59 1.23
C ALA A 13 -3.31 -8.26 1.84
N LEU A 14 -3.26 -8.17 3.15
CA LEU A 14 -3.75 -7.04 3.94
C LEU A 14 -2.59 -6.24 4.54
N MET A 15 -2.54 -4.96 4.23
CA MET A 15 -1.54 -4.02 4.72
C MET A 15 -2.19 -2.93 5.57
N VAL A 16 -1.55 -2.54 6.66
CA VAL A 16 -2.02 -1.47 7.54
C VAL A 16 -1.01 -0.34 7.64
N ASN A 17 -1.48 0.89 7.44
CA ASN A 17 -0.76 2.07 7.87
C ASN A 17 -1.05 2.31 9.35
N PRO A 18 -0.05 2.19 10.25
CA PRO A 18 -0.25 2.45 11.67
C PRO A 18 -0.62 3.91 11.97
N ASN A 19 -0.42 4.84 11.02
CA ASN A 19 -0.55 6.31 11.12
C ASN A 19 0.39 6.96 12.15
N HIS A 20 0.75 6.23 13.19
CA HIS A 20 1.66 6.68 14.24
C HIS A 20 2.89 5.77 14.22
N PRO A 21 4.08 6.28 13.84
CA PRO A 21 5.29 5.47 13.74
C PRO A 21 5.70 4.91 15.12
N SER A 22 5.43 3.63 15.34
CA SER A 22 5.69 2.96 16.63
C SER A 22 6.07 1.49 16.42
N PRO A 23 7.24 1.05 16.90
CA PRO A 23 7.62 -0.36 16.91
C PRO A 23 6.60 -1.23 17.67
N SER A 24 6.13 -0.80 18.85
CA SER A 24 5.14 -1.55 19.63
C SER A 24 3.81 -1.69 18.91
N LEU A 25 3.36 -0.65 18.18
CA LEU A 25 2.15 -0.74 17.37
C LEU A 25 2.36 -1.67 16.17
N THR A 26 3.56 -1.73 15.60
CA THR A 26 3.94 -2.68 14.55
C THR A 26 3.79 -4.12 15.03
N GLU A 27 4.31 -4.45 16.21
CA GLU A 27 4.17 -5.77 16.83
C GLU A 27 2.70 -6.10 17.11
N PHE A 28 1.94 -5.14 17.65
CA PHE A 28 0.50 -5.33 17.93
C PHE A 28 -0.29 -5.63 16.65
N ILE A 29 -0.05 -4.88 15.55
CA ILE A 29 -0.73 -5.09 14.28
C ILE A 29 -0.40 -6.48 13.69
N ALA A 30 0.84 -6.94 13.84
CA ALA A 30 1.23 -8.28 13.40
C ALA A 30 0.40 -9.38 14.09
N LEU A 31 0.14 -9.22 15.41
CA LEU A 31 -0.68 -10.16 16.19
C LEU A 31 -2.15 -10.17 15.75
N GLN A 32 -2.62 -9.15 15.01
CA GLN A 32 -3.98 -9.12 14.46
C GLN A 32 -4.11 -9.86 13.12
N GLY A 33 -3.03 -10.46 12.61
CA GLY A 33 -3.05 -11.28 11.39
C GLY A 33 -2.92 -10.50 10.08
N PHE A 34 -2.43 -9.26 10.13
CA PHE A 34 -2.06 -8.52 8.93
C PHE A 34 -0.76 -9.04 8.32
N ASP A 35 -0.61 -8.88 7.01
CA ASP A 35 0.51 -9.41 6.25
C ASP A 35 1.68 -8.43 6.14
N ALA A 36 1.38 -7.14 6.19
CA ALA A 36 2.39 -6.09 6.11
C ALA A 36 2.01 -4.84 6.88
N ILE A 37 3.04 -4.13 7.32
CA ILE A 37 2.98 -2.75 7.81
C ILE A 37 3.35 -1.80 6.67
N PHE A 38 2.59 -0.73 6.52
CA PHE A 38 2.91 0.38 5.63
C PHE A 38 3.54 1.53 6.41
N ILE A 39 4.80 1.83 6.11
CA ILE A 39 5.53 2.95 6.71
C ILE A 39 5.55 4.08 5.70
N ASP A 40 4.76 5.11 5.96
CA ASP A 40 4.59 6.25 5.08
C ASP A 40 5.60 7.35 5.45
N CYS A 41 6.57 7.61 4.57
CA CYS A 41 7.54 8.69 4.73
C CYS A 41 7.19 9.91 3.86
N GLU A 42 6.24 9.79 2.93
CA GLU A 42 5.77 10.91 2.12
C GLU A 42 4.83 11.84 2.90
N HIS A 43 3.81 11.27 3.54
CA HIS A 43 2.80 12.02 4.31
C HIS A 43 2.84 11.69 5.80
N GLY A 44 3.71 10.80 6.22
CA GLY A 44 3.89 10.39 7.61
C GLY A 44 5.04 11.11 8.31
N MET A 45 5.23 10.79 9.58
CA MET A 45 6.24 11.41 10.46
C MET A 45 7.43 10.47 10.75
N ALA A 46 7.58 9.38 9.99
CA ALA A 46 8.66 8.42 10.21
C ALA A 46 9.97 8.87 9.55
N GLY A 47 10.94 9.27 10.36
CA GLY A 47 12.31 9.43 9.90
C GLY A 47 13.05 8.09 9.77
N PRO A 48 14.24 8.06 9.14
CA PRO A 48 14.97 6.82 8.84
C PRO A 48 15.26 5.93 10.05
N GLU A 49 15.58 6.51 11.20
CA GLU A 49 15.80 5.77 12.44
C GLU A 49 14.53 5.04 12.89
N ARG A 50 13.40 5.74 12.82
CA ARG A 50 12.10 5.15 13.17
C ARG A 50 11.69 4.06 12.18
N VAL A 51 11.95 4.25 10.89
CA VAL A 51 11.76 3.20 9.87
C VAL A 51 12.57 1.97 10.23
N GLN A 52 13.85 2.12 10.59
CA GLN A 52 14.70 1.00 10.98
C GLN A 52 14.15 0.25 12.21
N ASP A 53 13.69 0.97 13.23
CA ASP A 53 13.10 0.38 14.43
C ASP A 53 11.81 -0.40 14.12
N MET A 54 10.95 0.16 13.27
CA MET A 54 9.73 -0.51 12.83
C MET A 54 10.04 -1.75 11.96
N CYS A 55 11.04 -1.68 11.08
CA CYS A 55 11.51 -2.84 10.32
C CYS A 55 12.05 -3.96 11.21
N ARG A 56 12.74 -3.62 12.30
CA ARG A 56 13.20 -4.60 13.30
C ARG A 56 12.03 -5.26 14.02
N ALA A 57 11.06 -4.44 14.48
CA ALA A 57 9.86 -4.94 15.15
C ALA A 57 9.04 -5.87 14.23
N ALA A 58 8.78 -5.46 12.99
CA ALA A 58 8.07 -6.26 12.01
C ALA A 58 8.76 -7.60 11.71
N ARG A 59 10.10 -7.60 11.60
CA ARG A 59 10.88 -8.81 11.39
C ARG A 59 10.77 -9.79 12.56
N VAL A 60 10.78 -9.29 13.81
CA VAL A 60 10.59 -10.11 15.02
C VAL A 60 9.17 -10.65 15.06
N ALA A 61 8.19 -9.84 14.68
CA ALA A 61 6.78 -10.20 14.66
C ALA A 61 6.37 -11.07 13.43
N GLY A 62 7.26 -11.25 12.46
CA GLY A 62 7.05 -12.15 11.32
C GLY A 62 6.18 -11.59 10.19
N ILE A 63 6.05 -10.26 10.07
CA ILE A 63 5.34 -9.59 8.96
C ILE A 63 6.28 -8.74 8.11
N ASP A 64 5.86 -8.43 6.88
CA ASP A 64 6.63 -7.60 5.97
C ASP A 64 6.45 -6.09 6.26
N THR A 65 7.45 -5.30 5.87
CA THR A 65 7.38 -3.83 5.90
C THR A 65 7.41 -3.28 4.48
N ILE A 66 6.45 -2.44 4.15
CA ILE A 66 6.40 -1.68 2.89
C ILE A 66 6.65 -0.22 3.24
N VAL A 67 7.69 0.37 2.68
CA VAL A 67 8.02 1.79 2.89
C VAL A 67 7.63 2.58 1.66
N ARG A 68 6.88 3.67 1.86
CA ARG A 68 6.67 4.69 0.84
C ARG A 68 7.68 5.80 1.07
N PRO A 69 8.67 5.95 0.17
CA PRO A 69 9.62 7.05 0.26
C PRO A 69 8.94 8.37 -0.10
N GLU A 70 9.56 9.49 0.22
CA GLU A 70 9.09 10.85 -0.08
C GLU A 70 9.02 11.12 -1.59
N ALA A 71 9.86 10.43 -2.38
CA ALA A 71 9.93 10.54 -3.83
C ALA A 71 10.68 9.36 -4.45
N ASN A 72 10.59 9.22 -5.77
CA ASN A 72 11.33 8.22 -6.55
C ASN A 72 12.80 8.66 -6.75
N HIS A 73 13.58 8.60 -5.67
CA HIS A 73 15.01 8.90 -5.70
C HIS A 73 15.83 7.70 -5.22
N ASP A 74 16.86 7.34 -5.97
CA ASP A 74 17.70 6.16 -5.73
C ASP A 74 18.27 6.13 -4.32
N TRP A 75 18.75 7.29 -3.82
CA TRP A 75 19.32 7.38 -2.50
C TRP A 75 18.29 7.20 -1.36
N LEU A 76 17.03 7.60 -1.58
CA LEU A 76 15.94 7.37 -0.62
C LEU A 76 15.57 5.88 -0.58
N ILE A 77 15.38 5.29 -1.76
CA ILE A 77 15.06 3.87 -1.89
C ILE A 77 16.16 3.03 -1.23
N THR A 78 17.43 3.27 -1.57
CA THR A 78 18.58 2.57 -1.00
C THR A 78 18.61 2.71 0.54
N ARG A 79 18.41 3.93 1.05
CA ARG A 79 18.38 4.22 2.48
C ARG A 79 17.35 3.38 3.23
N TYR A 80 16.14 3.24 2.69
CA TYR A 80 15.08 2.48 3.35
C TYR A 80 15.27 0.96 3.19
N LEU A 81 15.89 0.51 2.11
CA LEU A 81 16.33 -0.88 1.97
C LEU A 81 17.40 -1.22 3.01
N ASP A 82 18.37 -0.33 3.25
CA ASP A 82 19.39 -0.47 4.29
C ASP A 82 18.78 -0.46 5.70
N ALA A 83 17.71 0.30 5.91
CA ALA A 83 16.94 0.28 7.16
C ALA A 83 16.19 -1.05 7.38
N GLY A 84 16.08 -1.90 6.37
CA GLY A 84 15.50 -3.24 6.46
C GLY A 84 14.10 -3.40 5.87
N ALA A 85 13.65 -2.45 5.04
CA ALA A 85 12.38 -2.56 4.30
C ALA A 85 12.32 -3.86 3.49
N LYS A 86 11.15 -4.50 3.47
CA LYS A 86 10.84 -5.71 2.68
C LYS A 86 10.09 -5.39 1.39
N GLY A 87 9.69 -4.16 1.23
CA GLY A 87 9.12 -3.66 -0.01
C GLY A 87 9.16 -2.14 -0.07
N MET A 88 9.12 -1.65 -1.29
CA MET A 88 9.09 -0.23 -1.61
C MET A 88 7.81 0.07 -2.38
N MET A 89 7.05 1.08 -1.94
CA MET A 89 5.87 1.58 -2.63
C MET A 89 6.17 3.01 -3.10
N VAL A 90 6.58 3.16 -4.36
CA VAL A 90 7.02 4.45 -4.89
C VAL A 90 5.84 5.25 -5.43
N PRO A 91 5.63 6.50 -4.94
CA PRO A 91 4.51 7.33 -5.32
C PRO A 91 4.69 7.96 -6.71
N MET A 92 3.58 8.42 -7.30
CA MET A 92 3.53 9.25 -8.50
C MET A 92 4.29 8.70 -9.71
N ILE A 93 4.21 7.39 -9.94
CA ILE A 93 4.82 6.76 -11.12
C ILE A 93 3.90 6.94 -12.32
N GLU A 94 4.42 7.61 -13.34
CA GLU A 94 3.68 7.98 -14.53
C GLU A 94 4.31 7.46 -15.84
N THR A 95 5.57 7.02 -15.82
CA THR A 95 6.27 6.53 -17.01
C THR A 95 7.00 5.22 -16.76
N ALA A 96 7.27 4.48 -17.84
CA ALA A 96 8.01 3.22 -17.76
C ALA A 96 9.45 3.42 -17.23
N GLU A 97 10.07 4.55 -17.55
CA GLU A 97 11.42 4.90 -17.08
C GLU A 97 11.43 5.06 -15.56
N GLN A 98 10.42 5.72 -14.99
CA GLN A 98 10.28 5.86 -13.53
C GLN A 98 10.09 4.52 -12.85
N ALA A 99 9.29 3.63 -13.44
CA ALA A 99 9.08 2.28 -12.92
C ALA A 99 10.36 1.44 -13.02
N GLN A 100 11.09 1.54 -14.15
CA GLN A 100 12.37 0.86 -14.34
C GLN A 100 13.42 1.34 -13.34
N GLN A 101 13.48 2.65 -13.05
CA GLN A 101 14.37 3.21 -12.03
C GLN A 101 14.20 2.52 -10.67
N LEU A 102 12.97 2.25 -10.23
CA LEU A 102 12.75 1.50 -8.99
C LEU A 102 13.39 0.11 -9.06
N VAL A 103 13.20 -0.61 -10.16
CA VAL A 103 13.76 -1.95 -10.35
C VAL A 103 15.28 -1.90 -10.30
N ASP A 104 15.89 -1.03 -11.11
CA ASP A 104 17.34 -0.87 -11.22
C ASP A 104 17.96 -0.49 -9.87
N THR A 105 17.34 0.42 -9.14
CA THR A 105 17.81 0.85 -7.81
C THR A 105 17.80 -0.30 -6.81
N VAL A 106 16.72 -1.09 -6.77
CA VAL A 106 16.64 -2.25 -5.87
C VAL A 106 17.67 -3.32 -6.24
N GLU A 107 17.85 -3.57 -7.54
CA GLU A 107 18.85 -4.53 -8.03
C GLU A 107 20.29 -4.06 -7.74
N TYR A 108 20.57 -2.77 -7.94
CA TYR A 108 21.87 -2.18 -7.61
C TYR A 108 22.17 -2.30 -6.11
N ALA A 109 21.19 -1.98 -5.26
CA ALA A 109 21.39 -1.96 -3.82
C ALA A 109 21.58 -3.37 -3.21
N LEU A 110 20.90 -4.39 -3.75
CA LEU A 110 20.77 -5.69 -3.08
C LEU A 110 21.26 -6.88 -3.89
N GLY A 111 21.56 -6.73 -5.18
CA GLY A 111 21.99 -7.82 -6.06
C GLY A 111 21.01 -8.99 -6.03
N ALA A 112 21.51 -10.18 -5.80
CA ALA A 112 20.68 -11.41 -5.76
C ALA A 112 19.54 -11.38 -4.71
N LYS A 113 19.60 -10.51 -3.71
CA LYS A 113 18.52 -10.35 -2.72
C LYS A 113 17.36 -9.46 -3.19
N ALA A 114 17.49 -8.79 -4.34
CA ALA A 114 16.49 -7.90 -4.91
C ALA A 114 15.15 -8.60 -5.19
N GLU A 115 15.17 -9.90 -5.51
CA GLU A 115 13.96 -10.70 -5.75
C GLU A 115 13.09 -10.84 -4.50
N ALA A 116 13.68 -10.78 -3.30
CA ALA A 116 12.95 -10.87 -2.04
C ALA A 116 12.21 -9.56 -1.68
N ILE A 117 12.51 -8.47 -2.37
CA ILE A 117 11.89 -7.16 -2.14
C ILE A 117 10.62 -7.04 -2.98
N THR A 118 9.52 -6.67 -2.35
CA THR A 118 8.27 -6.35 -3.04
C THR A 118 8.35 -4.96 -3.65
N LYS A 119 8.34 -4.87 -4.98
CA LYS A 119 8.39 -3.62 -5.73
C LYS A 119 6.99 -3.20 -6.14
N ILE A 120 6.54 -2.06 -5.61
CA ILE A 120 5.19 -1.52 -5.79
C ILE A 120 5.30 -0.13 -6.39
N ILE A 121 4.55 0.13 -7.45
CA ILE A 121 4.40 1.47 -8.01
C ILE A 121 2.99 1.99 -7.77
N MET A 122 2.87 3.29 -7.46
CA MET A 122 1.56 3.94 -7.28
C MET A 122 1.16 4.67 -8.55
N ILE A 123 -0.02 4.29 -9.06
CA ILE A 123 -0.70 4.89 -10.21
C ILE A 123 -1.80 5.79 -9.64
N GLU A 124 -1.56 7.10 -9.61
CA GLU A 124 -2.42 8.03 -8.87
C GLU A 124 -2.61 9.37 -9.59
N SER A 125 -2.35 9.37 -10.90
CA SER A 125 -2.67 10.47 -11.79
C SER A 125 -3.32 9.97 -13.08
N LEU A 126 -4.06 10.86 -13.78
CA LEU A 126 -4.63 10.54 -15.08
C LEU A 126 -3.54 10.18 -16.11
N LYS A 127 -2.37 10.80 -16.01
CA LYS A 127 -1.23 10.48 -16.88
C LYS A 127 -0.73 9.05 -16.62
N GLY A 128 -0.57 8.66 -15.34
CA GLY A 128 -0.20 7.28 -14.98
C GLY A 128 -1.22 6.25 -15.45
N ILE A 129 -2.53 6.56 -15.34
CA ILE A 129 -3.60 5.70 -15.87
C ILE A 129 -3.47 5.54 -17.39
N ASN A 130 -3.27 6.63 -18.14
CA ASN A 130 -3.14 6.60 -19.59
C ASN A 130 -1.90 5.83 -20.06
N ASN A 131 -0.81 5.87 -19.30
CA ASN A 131 0.45 5.17 -19.59
C ASN A 131 0.50 3.75 -18.98
N LEU A 132 -0.59 3.27 -18.39
CA LEU A 132 -0.62 1.96 -17.73
C LEU A 132 -0.15 0.80 -18.63
N PRO A 133 -0.47 0.74 -19.95
CA PRO A 133 0.06 -0.32 -20.82
C PRO A 133 1.60 -0.36 -20.87
N GLU A 134 2.26 0.80 -20.91
CA GLU A 134 3.73 0.92 -20.92
C GLU A 134 4.32 0.53 -19.55
N LEU A 135 3.66 0.95 -18.47
CA LEU A 135 4.04 0.58 -17.11
C LEU A 135 3.96 -0.94 -16.88
N LEU A 136 2.93 -1.60 -17.42
CA LEU A 136 2.74 -3.05 -17.32
C LEU A 136 3.80 -3.84 -18.09
N ALA A 137 4.45 -3.25 -19.09
CA ALA A 137 5.55 -3.87 -19.83
C ALA A 137 6.86 -3.93 -19.02
N VAL A 138 7.00 -3.10 -17.98
CA VAL A 138 8.20 -3.09 -17.11
C VAL A 138 8.24 -4.38 -16.30
N LYS A 139 9.35 -5.11 -16.42
CA LYS A 139 9.59 -6.34 -15.67
C LYS A 139 10.08 -6.01 -14.26
N GLY A 140 9.77 -6.88 -13.31
CA GLY A 140 10.27 -6.75 -11.93
C GLY A 140 9.37 -5.92 -11.00
N ILE A 141 8.31 -5.28 -11.49
CA ILE A 141 7.27 -4.68 -10.64
C ILE A 141 6.30 -5.79 -10.21
N ASP A 142 6.06 -5.93 -8.92
CA ASP A 142 5.19 -6.96 -8.35
C ASP A 142 3.72 -6.50 -8.27
N ILE A 143 3.51 -5.28 -7.77
CA ILE A 143 2.18 -4.75 -7.49
C ILE A 143 2.00 -3.36 -8.13
N PHE A 144 0.89 -3.16 -8.78
CA PHE A 144 0.42 -1.88 -9.30
C PHE A 144 -0.65 -1.35 -8.36
N PHE A 145 -0.30 -0.37 -7.54
CA PHE A 145 -1.21 0.19 -6.54
C PHE A 145 -1.92 1.43 -7.12
N ILE A 146 -3.23 1.41 -7.16
CA ILE A 146 -4.02 2.54 -7.64
C ILE A 146 -4.38 3.41 -6.44
N GLY A 147 -3.85 4.65 -6.40
CA GLY A 147 -4.10 5.63 -5.35
C GLY A 147 -5.35 6.47 -5.63
N PRO A 148 -6.54 6.13 -5.08
CA PRO A 148 -7.79 6.78 -5.48
C PRO A 148 -7.92 8.23 -5.02
N ALA A 149 -7.18 8.64 -3.96
CA ALA A 149 -7.25 10.00 -3.43
C ALA A 149 -6.57 11.02 -4.35
N ASP A 150 -5.32 10.73 -4.76
CA ASP A 150 -4.58 11.60 -5.66
C ASP A 150 -5.06 11.46 -7.11
N LEU A 151 -5.54 10.28 -7.51
CA LEU A 151 -6.24 10.12 -8.78
C LEU A 151 -7.48 11.04 -8.86
N ALA A 152 -8.29 11.09 -7.81
CA ALA A 152 -9.45 12.01 -7.75
C ALA A 152 -9.00 13.48 -7.87
N LYS A 153 -7.92 13.86 -7.22
CA LYS A 153 -7.33 15.20 -7.32
C LYS A 153 -6.84 15.49 -8.75
N SER A 154 -6.16 14.53 -9.37
CA SER A 154 -5.71 14.62 -10.78
C SER A 154 -6.88 14.77 -11.77
N LEU A 155 -8.04 14.21 -11.43
CA LEU A 155 -9.30 14.35 -12.21
C LEU A 155 -10.08 15.62 -11.86
N GLY A 156 -9.54 16.55 -11.06
CA GLY A 156 -10.23 17.79 -10.65
C GLY A 156 -11.32 17.56 -9.58
N MET A 157 -11.31 16.42 -8.91
CA MET A 157 -12.28 16.03 -7.88
C MET A 157 -11.64 15.78 -6.49
N PRO A 158 -10.90 16.76 -5.93
CA PRO A 158 -10.20 16.56 -4.65
C PRO A 158 -11.17 16.16 -3.54
N GLY A 159 -10.75 15.21 -2.70
CA GLY A 159 -11.56 14.68 -1.58
C GLY A 159 -12.67 13.69 -1.99
N LYS A 160 -12.87 13.42 -3.27
CA LYS A 160 -13.96 12.57 -3.77
C LYS A 160 -13.47 11.21 -4.26
N LYS A 161 -12.57 10.54 -3.50
CA LYS A 161 -11.95 9.27 -3.89
C LYS A 161 -12.91 8.11 -4.22
N PHE A 162 -14.17 8.19 -3.77
CA PHE A 162 -15.21 7.20 -4.04
C PHE A 162 -16.26 7.70 -5.07
N HIS A 163 -16.01 8.83 -5.76
CA HIS A 163 -16.88 9.30 -6.81
C HIS A 163 -17.01 8.26 -7.94
N PRO A 164 -18.19 8.04 -8.55
CA PRO A 164 -18.37 7.05 -9.61
C PRO A 164 -17.35 7.16 -10.74
N ASP A 165 -17.02 8.38 -11.18
CA ASP A 165 -16.04 8.58 -12.24
C ASP A 165 -14.63 8.16 -11.82
N VAL A 166 -14.20 8.46 -10.57
CA VAL A 166 -12.92 7.99 -10.04
C VAL A 166 -12.91 6.47 -9.97
N LYS A 167 -14.00 5.89 -9.44
CA LYS A 167 -14.17 4.45 -9.32
C LYS A 167 -14.07 3.75 -10.67
N LYS A 168 -14.66 4.33 -11.74
CA LYS A 168 -14.54 3.82 -13.10
C LYS A 168 -13.09 3.66 -13.52
N TYR A 169 -12.26 4.69 -13.37
CA TYR A 169 -10.82 4.61 -13.67
C TYR A 169 -10.10 3.55 -12.84
N VAL A 170 -10.41 3.47 -11.56
CA VAL A 170 -9.82 2.48 -10.64
C VAL A 170 -10.10 1.05 -11.10
N PHE A 171 -11.34 0.76 -11.49
CA PHE A 171 -11.75 -0.59 -11.91
C PHE A 171 -11.26 -0.93 -13.34
N GLU A 172 -11.23 0.03 -14.25
CA GLU A 172 -10.67 -0.17 -15.59
C GLU A 172 -9.16 -0.44 -15.52
N ALA A 173 -8.43 0.30 -14.69
CA ALA A 173 -7.01 0.05 -14.44
C ALA A 173 -6.77 -1.33 -13.80
N ALA A 174 -7.55 -1.69 -12.78
CA ALA A 174 -7.44 -3.00 -12.15
C ALA A 174 -7.64 -4.14 -13.14
N ARG A 175 -8.63 -4.04 -14.03
CA ARG A 175 -8.86 -5.03 -15.08
C ARG A 175 -7.66 -5.20 -16.00
N LEU A 176 -7.01 -4.11 -16.40
CA LEU A 176 -5.80 -4.18 -17.24
C LEU A 176 -4.65 -4.83 -16.49
N ILE A 177 -4.43 -4.48 -15.22
CA ILE A 177 -3.39 -5.04 -14.37
C ILE A 177 -3.60 -6.55 -14.21
N VAL A 178 -4.79 -6.98 -13.83
CA VAL A 178 -5.14 -8.39 -13.62
C VAL A 178 -5.00 -9.21 -14.92
N ASN A 179 -5.48 -8.66 -16.04
CA ASN A 179 -5.37 -9.31 -17.35
C ASN A 179 -3.92 -9.46 -17.83
N SER A 180 -3.00 -8.63 -17.32
CA SER A 180 -1.56 -8.75 -17.60
C SER A 180 -0.85 -9.78 -16.71
N GLY A 181 -1.58 -10.45 -15.80
CA GLY A 181 -1.02 -11.37 -14.82
C GLY A 181 -0.29 -10.71 -13.66
N ARG A 182 -0.54 -9.41 -13.42
CA ARG A 182 0.04 -8.63 -12.32
C ARG A 182 -0.96 -8.44 -11.19
N TYR A 183 -0.49 -8.02 -10.02
CA TYR A 183 -1.33 -7.79 -8.85
C TYR A 183 -1.78 -6.33 -8.78
N ALA A 184 -3.10 -6.13 -8.68
CA ALA A 184 -3.69 -4.83 -8.41
C ALA A 184 -3.83 -4.61 -6.91
N GLY A 185 -3.45 -3.40 -6.44
CA GLY A 185 -3.63 -2.96 -5.07
C GLY A 185 -4.38 -1.63 -4.99
N THR A 186 -5.05 -1.38 -3.87
CA THR A 186 -5.69 -0.08 -3.58
C THR A 186 -6.06 0.04 -2.10
N SER A 187 -6.53 1.24 -1.69
CA SER A 187 -7.08 1.48 -0.36
C SER A 187 -8.60 1.35 -0.37
N VAL A 188 -9.14 0.53 0.54
CA VAL A 188 -10.58 0.35 0.72
C VAL A 188 -10.94 0.26 2.20
N ASN A 189 -12.18 0.56 2.53
CA ASN A 189 -12.75 0.27 3.85
C ASN A 189 -13.55 -1.05 3.81
N LYS A 190 -13.96 -1.52 4.97
CA LYS A 190 -14.70 -2.78 5.14
C LYS A 190 -15.99 -2.86 4.31
N ASP A 191 -16.67 -1.73 4.09
CA ASP A 191 -18.01 -1.69 3.49
C ASP A 191 -17.98 -1.96 1.97
N ILE A 192 -16.84 -1.69 1.33
CA ILE A 192 -16.65 -1.86 -0.12
C ILE A 192 -15.62 -2.95 -0.48
N ALA A 193 -15.02 -3.59 0.52
CA ALA A 193 -13.91 -4.53 0.32
C ALA A 193 -14.27 -5.69 -0.63
N GLN A 194 -15.47 -6.28 -0.47
CA GLN A 194 -15.91 -7.41 -1.29
C GLN A 194 -15.95 -7.06 -2.78
N GLU A 195 -16.50 -5.89 -3.13
CA GLU A 195 -16.59 -5.43 -4.52
C GLU A 195 -15.21 -5.32 -5.18
N TYR A 196 -14.20 -4.84 -4.43
CA TYR A 196 -12.84 -4.70 -4.93
C TYR A 196 -12.14 -6.06 -5.07
N VAL A 197 -12.35 -6.97 -4.12
CA VAL A 197 -11.83 -8.35 -4.23
C VAL A 197 -12.42 -9.08 -5.43
N ASP A 198 -13.73 -8.93 -5.69
CA ASP A 198 -14.41 -9.49 -6.86
C ASP A 198 -13.89 -8.91 -8.17
N ALA A 199 -13.47 -7.63 -8.17
CA ALA A 199 -12.81 -6.99 -9.30
C ALA A 199 -11.33 -7.41 -9.51
N GLY A 200 -10.80 -8.28 -8.65
CA GLY A 200 -9.47 -8.87 -8.80
C GLY A 200 -8.37 -8.17 -8.00
N PHE A 201 -8.69 -7.20 -7.16
CA PHE A 201 -7.69 -6.65 -6.24
C PHE A 201 -7.23 -7.74 -5.26
N ARG A 202 -5.91 -7.84 -5.06
CA ARG A 202 -5.30 -8.81 -4.15
C ARG A 202 -4.37 -8.18 -3.12
N PHE A 203 -4.11 -6.88 -3.21
CA PHE A 203 -3.33 -6.13 -2.24
C PHE A 203 -4.16 -4.96 -1.71
N ILE A 204 -4.60 -5.09 -0.46
CA ILE A 204 -5.56 -4.16 0.16
C ILE A 204 -4.89 -3.42 1.31
N TYR A 205 -5.15 -2.13 1.37
CA TYR A 205 -4.58 -1.21 2.33
C TYR A 205 -5.67 -0.45 3.11
N GLU A 206 -5.49 -0.34 4.42
CA GLU A 206 -6.34 0.51 5.27
C GLU A 206 -5.50 1.20 6.36
N HIS A 207 -6.05 2.26 6.92
CA HIS A 207 -5.47 3.05 8.00
C HIS A 207 -5.90 2.53 9.38
N ALA A 208 -4.96 2.39 10.32
CA ALA A 208 -5.26 2.03 11.71
C ALA A 208 -6.20 3.05 12.37
N ASN A 209 -6.03 4.34 12.06
CA ASN A 209 -6.93 5.39 12.56
C ASN A 209 -8.39 5.20 12.10
N ALA A 210 -8.62 4.72 10.87
CA ALA A 210 -9.97 4.45 10.38
C ALA A 210 -10.60 3.24 11.11
N MET A 211 -9.82 2.19 11.33
CA MET A 211 -10.26 1.02 12.10
C MET A 211 -10.57 1.39 13.54
N PHE A 212 -9.70 2.17 14.20
CA PHE A 212 -9.91 2.66 15.55
C PHE A 212 -11.17 3.54 15.65
N ALA A 213 -11.35 4.48 14.72
CA ALA A 213 -12.52 5.35 14.70
C ALA A 213 -13.83 4.56 14.55
N SER A 214 -13.82 3.49 13.73
CA SER A 214 -15.00 2.60 13.59
C SER A 214 -15.31 1.88 14.91
N GLY A 215 -14.33 1.25 15.53
CA GLY A 215 -14.49 0.55 16.81
C GLY A 215 -14.87 1.50 17.96
N ALA A 216 -14.28 2.69 18.01
CA ALA A 216 -14.62 3.70 19.01
C ALA A 216 -16.09 4.16 18.87
N LYS A 217 -16.58 4.33 17.64
CA LYS A 217 -17.96 4.69 17.36
C LYS A 217 -18.93 3.57 17.82
N GLU A 218 -18.62 2.33 17.49
CA GLU A 218 -19.41 1.16 17.91
C GLU A 218 -19.48 1.07 19.45
N PHE A 219 -18.33 1.23 20.11
CA PHE A 219 -18.27 1.25 21.58
C PHE A 219 -19.11 2.37 22.18
N GLN A 220 -18.99 3.61 21.69
CA GLN A 220 -19.79 4.74 22.19
C GLN A 220 -21.29 4.53 21.96
N GLN A 221 -21.70 3.98 20.84
CA GLN A 221 -23.10 3.70 20.52
C GLN A 221 -23.71 2.67 21.48
N SER A 222 -22.95 1.65 21.91
CA SER A 222 -23.44 0.66 22.87
C SER A 222 -23.84 1.28 24.21
N PHE A 223 -23.18 2.36 24.64
CA PHE A 223 -23.53 3.08 25.88
C PHE A 223 -24.61 4.15 25.67
N ALA A 224 -24.76 4.72 24.49
CA ALA A 224 -25.82 5.69 24.21
C ALA A 224 -27.21 5.06 24.33
N LEU A 225 -27.36 3.80 23.96
CA LEU A 225 -28.61 3.04 24.09
C LEU A 225 -28.98 2.72 25.55
N MET A 226 -27.99 2.73 26.46
CA MET A 226 -28.24 2.46 27.89
C MET A 226 -28.75 3.68 28.66
N LYS A 227 -28.57 4.90 28.12
CA LYS A 227 -29.03 6.15 28.78
C LYS A 227 -30.51 6.47 28.58
N THR A 228 -31.24 5.75 27.74
CA THR A 228 -32.64 6.01 27.39
C THR A 228 -33.61 5.12 28.14
N GLY A 229 -33.16 4.33 29.13
CA GLY A 229 -33.97 3.41 29.97
C GLY A 229 -34.16 3.88 31.41
N GLY A 230 -34.24 5.21 31.63
CA GLY A 230 -34.54 5.81 32.94
C GLY A 230 -35.83 6.61 32.92
#